data_145c4065bed8b54e17e3e8bb144554c1
#
_entry.id   145c4065bed8b54e17e3e8bb144554c1
#
_cell.length_a   1.000
_cell.length_b   1.000
_cell.length_c   1.000
_cell.angle_alpha   90.00
_cell.angle_beta   90.00
_cell.angle_gamma   90.00
#
_symmetry.space_group_name_H-M   'P 1'
#
loop_
_entity.id
_entity.type
_entity.pdbx_description
1 polymer ?
#
loop_
_entity_poly.entity_id
_entity_poly.type
_entity_poly.pdbx_seq_one_letter_code
_entity_poly.pdbx_strand_id
1 'polypeptide(L)'
;RLRLWVQMARDLGCSLIFDEFYSHYIYPGHPGGSPPKIVSAAAYVEDVDEDPVILVDGLTKNWRYPGWRISWTLGPEEVIGAIASAGSFLDGGPNHPFQAQVLDLLEPEHVYQETIAIQLNFRQKRDYMLARLRAMGIQPDAQPGGTFYIWANLAGLPEPLNDGLDFFKEGLAEKVITVPGIFFDVNPEQRRALGRYGNYSRISFGPEMAELERGLDALERLIAKH
;
A
#
# COMPACT_ATOMS: atom_id res chain seq x y z
N ARG A 1 8.87 11.00 11.51
CA ARG A 1 8.53 11.67 10.24
C ARG A 1 7.08 12.16 10.22
N LEU A 2 6.07 11.38 10.62
CA LEU A 2 4.67 11.81 10.65
C LEU A 2 4.49 13.10 11.48
N ARG A 3 5.08 13.17 12.68
CA ARG A 3 5.04 14.38 13.52
C ARG A 3 5.49 15.65 12.76
N LEU A 4 6.53 15.53 11.93
CA LEU A 4 7.03 16.67 11.14
C LEU A 4 6.04 17.09 10.05
N TRP A 5 5.34 16.13 9.43
CA TRP A 5 4.30 16.42 8.46
C TRP A 5 3.12 17.15 9.10
N VAL A 6 2.63 16.65 10.24
CA VAL A 6 1.54 17.31 10.98
C VAL A 6 1.93 18.73 11.39
N GLN A 7 3.14 18.91 11.93
CA GLN A 7 3.63 20.25 12.28
C GLN A 7 3.72 21.17 11.07
N MET A 8 4.23 20.68 9.96
CA MET A 8 4.33 21.46 8.73
C MET A 8 2.97 21.87 8.17
N ALA A 9 1.96 21.01 8.30
CA ALA A 9 0.59 21.36 7.91
C ALA A 9 0.03 22.49 8.76
N ARG A 10 0.25 22.46 10.07
CA ARG A 10 -0.11 23.57 11.00
C ARG A 10 0.59 24.86 10.60
N ASP A 11 1.89 24.81 10.37
CA ASP A 11 2.72 25.98 10.04
C ASP A 11 2.34 26.60 8.69
N LEU A 12 1.92 25.79 7.73
CA LEU A 12 1.57 26.24 6.37
C LEU A 12 0.06 26.52 6.20
N GLY A 13 -0.77 26.20 7.17
CA GLY A 13 -2.23 26.33 7.09
C GLY A 13 -2.83 25.47 5.97
N CYS A 14 -2.30 24.28 5.74
CA CYS A 14 -2.80 23.33 4.74
C CYS A 14 -3.28 22.03 5.39
N SER A 15 -4.32 21.41 4.80
CA SER A 15 -4.80 20.11 5.27
C SER A 15 -3.92 18.98 4.74
N LEU A 16 -3.73 17.95 5.57
CA LEU A 16 -3.09 16.68 5.21
C LEU A 16 -4.09 15.55 5.25
N ILE A 17 -4.15 14.78 4.18
CA ILE A 17 -4.91 13.52 4.11
C ILE A 17 -3.89 12.37 4.22
N PHE A 18 -4.04 11.55 5.26
CA PHE A 18 -3.28 10.33 5.43
C PHE A 18 -4.12 9.13 5.04
N ASP A 19 -3.71 8.42 3.99
CA ASP A 19 -4.26 7.13 3.60
C ASP A 19 -3.55 6.04 4.42
N GLU A 20 -4.22 5.53 5.46
CA GLU A 20 -3.66 4.60 6.43
C GLU A 20 -4.08 3.14 6.22
N PHE A 21 -4.64 2.80 5.06
CA PHE A 21 -5.09 1.43 4.74
C PHE A 21 -4.01 0.35 4.86
N TYR A 22 -2.74 0.73 4.99
CA TYR A 22 -1.62 -0.20 5.17
C TYR A 22 -0.92 -0.04 6.52
N SER A 23 -1.55 0.60 7.51
CA SER A 23 -0.95 0.89 8.82
C SER A 23 -0.53 -0.37 9.59
N HIS A 24 -1.19 -1.52 9.36
CA HIS A 24 -0.82 -2.82 9.93
C HIS A 24 0.35 -3.48 9.21
N TYR A 25 0.63 -3.11 7.96
CA TYR A 25 1.68 -3.69 7.12
C TYR A 25 3.01 -2.94 7.27
N ILE A 26 3.41 -2.64 8.49
CA ILE A 26 4.69 -1.98 8.77
C ILE A 26 5.67 -3.01 9.30
N TYR A 27 6.79 -3.19 8.61
CA TYR A 27 7.78 -4.21 8.97
C TYR A 27 8.89 -3.61 9.80
N PRO A 28 9.05 -3.98 11.08
CA PRO A 28 10.18 -3.53 11.89
C PRO A 28 11.50 -4.06 11.32
N GLY A 29 12.55 -3.23 11.41
CA GLY A 29 13.83 -3.47 10.73
C GLY A 29 14.70 -4.61 11.28
N HIS A 30 14.30 -5.32 12.36
CA HIS A 30 15.14 -6.36 12.99
C HIS A 30 14.36 -7.64 13.31
N PRO A 31 14.95 -8.83 13.07
CA PRO A 31 14.48 -10.09 13.65
C PRO A 31 14.57 -10.01 15.17
N GLY A 32 13.47 -10.23 15.86
CA GLY A 32 13.38 -10.11 17.33
C GLY A 32 13.13 -8.68 17.83
N GLY A 33 12.83 -7.76 16.93
CA GLY A 33 12.53 -6.36 17.26
C GLY A 33 11.21 -6.17 17.99
N SER A 34 11.03 -4.95 18.45
CA SER A 34 9.89 -4.43 19.25
C SER A 34 8.52 -4.98 18.82
N PRO A 35 7.56 -5.05 19.75
CA PRO A 35 6.20 -5.52 19.44
C PRO A 35 5.63 -4.82 18.20
N PRO A 36 4.70 -5.45 17.49
CA PRO A 36 4.11 -4.90 16.29
C PRO A 36 3.58 -3.51 16.56
N LYS A 37 3.92 -2.60 15.67
CA LYS A 37 3.54 -1.20 15.79
C LYS A 37 2.63 -0.84 14.63
N ILE A 38 1.39 -0.50 14.94
CA ILE A 38 0.56 0.27 14.01
C ILE A 38 1.14 1.67 13.97
N VAL A 39 1.32 2.21 12.78
CA VAL A 39 1.84 3.56 12.57
C VAL A 39 0.72 4.42 12.04
N SER A 40 0.28 5.38 12.84
CA SER A 40 -0.78 6.31 12.49
C SER A 40 -0.37 7.75 12.81
N ALA A 41 -0.82 8.69 11.98
CA ALA A 41 -0.69 10.12 12.24
C ALA A 41 -1.60 10.59 13.39
N ALA A 42 -2.62 9.82 13.76
CA ALA A 42 -3.48 10.09 14.92
C ALA A 42 -2.68 10.29 16.22
N ALA A 43 -1.52 9.61 16.34
CA ALA A 43 -0.64 9.76 17.51
C ALA A 43 -0.06 11.19 17.68
N TYR A 44 -0.22 12.06 16.70
CA TYR A 44 0.33 13.42 16.65
C TYR A 44 -0.76 14.48 16.49
N VAL A 45 -2.01 14.10 16.47
CA VAL A 45 -3.18 14.97 16.54
C VAL A 45 -3.39 15.35 18.00
N GLU A 46 -3.43 16.64 18.30
CA GLU A 46 -3.64 17.19 19.65
C GLU A 46 -5.10 17.53 19.89
N ASP A 47 -5.74 18.12 18.88
CA ASP A 47 -7.16 18.40 18.84
C ASP A 47 -7.71 18.03 17.46
N VAL A 48 -8.71 17.18 17.40
CA VAL A 48 -9.25 16.66 16.15
C VAL A 48 -9.91 17.73 15.28
N ASP A 49 -10.46 18.75 15.91
CA ASP A 49 -11.18 19.82 15.20
C ASP A 49 -10.27 20.98 14.76
N GLU A 50 -9.17 21.19 15.49
CA GLU A 50 -8.22 22.28 15.19
C GLU A 50 -7.05 21.81 14.29
N ASP A 51 -6.67 20.55 14.38
CA ASP A 51 -5.56 20.02 13.58
C ASP A 51 -5.99 19.79 12.13
N PRO A 52 -5.19 20.26 11.14
CA PRO A 52 -5.52 20.12 9.73
C PRO A 52 -5.20 18.70 9.21
N VAL A 53 -5.62 17.67 9.93
CA VAL A 53 -5.30 16.26 9.67
C VAL A 53 -6.58 15.47 9.39
N ILE A 54 -6.61 14.79 8.26
CA ILE A 54 -7.69 13.90 7.87
C ILE A 54 -7.09 12.50 7.71
N LEU A 55 -7.63 11.53 8.43
CA LEU A 55 -7.20 10.14 8.37
C LEU A 55 -8.26 9.31 7.65
N VAL A 56 -7.83 8.49 6.70
CA VAL A 56 -8.71 7.56 5.98
C VAL A 56 -8.17 6.15 6.20
N ASP A 57 -9.01 5.27 6.72
CA ASP A 57 -8.68 3.85 6.90
C ASP A 57 -9.95 2.99 6.72
N GLY A 58 -9.79 1.67 6.74
CA GLY A 58 -10.91 0.76 6.59
C GLY A 58 -10.52 -0.69 6.45
N LEU A 59 -11.52 -1.53 6.30
CA LEU A 59 -11.37 -2.98 6.31
C LEU A 59 -10.66 -3.57 5.10
N THR A 60 -10.55 -2.81 4.01
CA THR A 60 -10.10 -3.31 2.71
C THR A 60 -8.72 -3.97 2.74
N LYS A 61 -7.76 -3.35 3.41
CA LYS A 61 -6.37 -3.82 3.45
C LYS A 61 -5.99 -4.32 4.83
N ASN A 62 -6.09 -3.49 5.84
CA ASN A 62 -5.66 -3.82 7.20
C ASN A 62 -6.37 -5.07 7.75
N TRP A 63 -7.65 -5.28 7.45
CA TRP A 63 -8.41 -6.47 7.84
C TRP A 63 -8.64 -7.48 6.71
N ARG A 64 -8.22 -7.18 5.46
CA ARG A 64 -8.35 -8.07 4.30
C ARG A 64 -9.80 -8.40 3.91
N TYR A 65 -10.73 -7.48 4.19
CA TYR A 65 -12.15 -7.58 3.82
C TYR A 65 -12.55 -6.58 2.72
N PRO A 66 -11.96 -6.66 1.51
CA PRO A 66 -12.24 -5.67 0.45
C PRO A 66 -13.71 -5.71 -0.01
N GLY A 67 -14.38 -6.85 0.10
CA GLY A 67 -15.78 -7.02 -0.30
C GLY A 67 -16.78 -6.39 0.67
N TRP A 68 -16.41 -6.10 1.90
CA TRP A 68 -17.32 -5.50 2.89
C TRP A 68 -17.64 -4.04 2.61
N ARG A 69 -16.77 -3.34 1.91
CA ARG A 69 -16.93 -1.93 1.54
C ARG A 69 -17.11 -1.01 2.75
N ILE A 70 -16.41 -1.25 3.84
CA ILE A 70 -16.42 -0.44 5.06
C ILE A 70 -15.09 0.29 5.20
N SER A 71 -15.18 1.60 5.32
CA SER A 71 -14.09 2.51 5.62
C SER A 71 -14.58 3.63 6.54
N TRP A 72 -13.68 4.35 7.11
CA TRP A 72 -13.96 5.52 7.96
C TRP A 72 -12.99 6.65 7.66
N THR A 73 -13.46 7.85 7.96
CA THR A 73 -12.66 9.07 7.90
C THR A 73 -12.74 9.76 9.26
N LEU A 74 -11.59 10.18 9.77
CA LEU A 74 -11.46 10.94 11.02
C LEU A 74 -10.83 12.30 10.68
N GLY A 75 -11.34 13.36 11.28
CA GLY A 75 -10.85 14.72 11.04
C GLY A 75 -11.78 15.77 11.61
N PRO A 76 -11.55 17.06 11.32
CA PRO A 76 -12.36 18.17 11.83
C PRO A 76 -13.86 18.00 11.52
N GLU A 77 -14.72 18.36 12.47
CA GLU A 77 -16.18 18.20 12.38
C GLU A 77 -16.75 18.81 11.09
N GLU A 78 -16.29 20.01 10.71
CA GLU A 78 -16.74 20.69 9.50
C GLU A 78 -16.43 19.85 8.24
N VAL A 79 -15.23 19.27 8.16
CA VAL A 79 -14.80 18.43 7.02
C VAL A 79 -15.62 17.14 7.00
N ILE A 80 -15.80 16.50 8.16
CA ILE A 80 -16.59 15.25 8.26
C ILE A 80 -18.05 15.51 7.91
N GLY A 81 -18.63 16.63 8.35
CA GLY A 81 -19.97 17.05 7.98
C GLY A 81 -20.15 17.21 6.46
N ALA A 82 -19.19 17.83 5.80
CA ALA A 82 -19.19 17.98 4.34
C ALA A 82 -19.07 16.62 3.62
N ILE A 83 -18.17 15.73 4.08
CA ILE A 83 -18.00 14.37 3.55
C ILE A 83 -19.29 13.56 3.73
N ALA A 84 -19.92 13.60 4.92
CA ALA A 84 -21.16 12.88 5.21
C ALA A 84 -22.31 13.37 4.32
N SER A 85 -22.43 14.68 4.12
CA SER A 85 -23.43 15.27 3.22
C SER A 85 -23.23 14.82 1.77
N ALA A 86 -22.00 14.87 1.27
CA ALA A 86 -21.68 14.42 -0.07
C ALA A 86 -21.92 12.90 -0.24
N GLY A 87 -21.48 12.08 0.73
CA GLY A 87 -21.69 10.64 0.72
C GLY A 87 -23.16 10.25 0.75
N SER A 88 -23.98 10.94 1.54
CA SER A 88 -25.43 10.73 1.55
C SER A 88 -26.07 10.92 0.19
N PHE A 89 -25.60 11.91 -0.57
CA PHE A 89 -26.09 12.16 -1.94
C PHE A 89 -25.56 11.12 -2.95
N LEU A 90 -24.29 10.70 -2.83
CA LEU A 90 -23.64 9.82 -3.80
C LEU A 90 -24.01 8.34 -3.59
N ASP A 91 -23.92 7.86 -2.35
CA ASP A 91 -23.92 6.42 -2.04
C ASP A 91 -25.01 6.01 -1.03
N GLY A 92 -25.58 6.95 -0.29
CA GLY A 92 -26.54 6.69 0.78
C GLY A 92 -25.95 6.07 2.05
N GLY A 93 -24.66 5.75 2.05
CA GLY A 93 -23.94 5.18 3.18
C GLY A 93 -23.66 3.67 3.08
N PRO A 94 -22.75 3.15 3.91
CA PRO A 94 -22.32 1.75 3.89
C PRO A 94 -23.38 0.81 4.52
N ASN A 95 -23.22 -0.49 4.24
CA ASN A 95 -24.12 -1.54 4.73
C ASN A 95 -24.17 -1.60 6.25
N HIS A 96 -25.32 -1.36 6.85
CA HIS A 96 -25.50 -1.32 8.30
C HIS A 96 -25.18 -2.63 9.03
N PRO A 97 -25.61 -3.83 8.56
CA PRO A 97 -25.19 -5.09 9.17
C PRO A 97 -23.69 -5.26 9.24
N PHE A 98 -22.96 -4.90 8.18
CA PHE A 98 -21.49 -4.99 8.18
C PHE A 98 -20.86 -3.95 9.12
N GLN A 99 -21.42 -2.75 9.23
CA GLN A 99 -20.93 -1.79 10.21
C GLN A 99 -21.06 -2.32 11.65
N ALA A 100 -22.16 -3.00 11.98
CA ALA A 100 -22.34 -3.62 13.30
C ALA A 100 -21.31 -4.74 13.55
N GLN A 101 -21.01 -5.56 12.53
CA GLN A 101 -20.03 -6.65 12.65
C GLN A 101 -18.58 -6.15 12.78
N VAL A 102 -18.27 -4.95 12.29
CA VAL A 102 -16.93 -4.37 12.38
C VAL A 102 -16.51 -4.13 13.83
N LEU A 103 -17.43 -3.87 14.73
CA LEU A 103 -17.10 -3.54 16.12
C LEU A 103 -16.24 -4.63 16.78
N ASP A 104 -16.57 -5.89 16.55
CA ASP A 104 -15.80 -7.03 17.08
C ASP A 104 -14.37 -7.10 16.47
N LEU A 105 -14.22 -6.66 15.22
CA LEU A 105 -12.92 -6.63 14.54
C LEU A 105 -12.02 -5.49 15.00
N LEU A 106 -12.60 -4.45 15.62
CA LEU A 106 -11.88 -3.29 16.14
C LEU A 106 -11.48 -3.45 17.61
N GLU A 107 -11.84 -4.57 18.25
CA GLU A 107 -11.38 -4.84 19.62
C GLU A 107 -9.85 -4.81 19.71
N PRO A 108 -9.25 -4.07 20.67
CA PRO A 108 -7.80 -3.83 20.70
C PRO A 108 -6.95 -5.10 20.68
N GLU A 109 -7.36 -6.13 21.40
CA GLU A 109 -6.62 -7.40 21.43
C GLU A 109 -6.69 -8.11 20.07
N HIS A 110 -7.86 -8.11 19.41
CA HIS A 110 -8.01 -8.66 18.07
C HIS A 110 -7.12 -7.94 17.07
N VAL A 111 -7.15 -6.60 17.07
CA VAL A 111 -6.30 -5.75 16.20
C VAL A 111 -4.82 -6.03 16.44
N TYR A 112 -4.41 -6.20 17.69
CA TYR A 112 -3.03 -6.50 18.05
C TYR A 112 -2.59 -7.86 17.48
N GLN A 113 -3.37 -8.92 17.68
CA GLN A 113 -3.06 -10.26 17.18
C GLN A 113 -3.04 -10.31 15.65
N GLU A 114 -3.99 -9.69 14.99
CA GLU A 114 -4.02 -9.56 13.53
C GLU A 114 -2.78 -8.83 12.99
N THR A 115 -2.39 -7.75 13.64
CA THR A 115 -1.19 -6.99 13.26
C THR A 115 0.08 -7.83 13.35
N ILE A 116 0.23 -8.63 14.42
CA ILE A 116 1.35 -9.57 14.55
C ILE A 116 1.35 -10.57 13.39
N ALA A 117 0.19 -11.20 13.14
CA ALA A 117 0.06 -12.22 12.11
C ALA A 117 0.38 -11.66 10.71
N ILE A 118 -0.14 -10.47 10.39
CA ILE A 118 0.14 -9.76 9.13
C ILE A 118 1.65 -9.50 9.00
N GLN A 119 2.25 -8.88 10.00
CA GLN A 119 3.65 -8.47 9.92
C GLN A 119 4.59 -9.66 9.78
N LEU A 120 4.35 -10.76 10.48
CA LEU A 120 5.16 -11.97 10.37
C LEU A 120 5.02 -12.62 8.99
N ASN A 121 3.79 -12.85 8.55
CA ASN A 121 3.51 -13.52 7.29
C ASN A 121 4.02 -12.71 6.09
N PHE A 122 3.66 -11.44 6.00
CA PHE A 122 4.02 -10.61 4.86
C PHE A 122 5.50 -10.22 4.83
N ARG A 123 6.17 -10.15 5.98
CA ARG A 123 7.62 -9.99 6.02
C ARG A 123 8.33 -11.19 5.39
N GLN A 124 7.90 -12.41 5.70
CA GLN A 124 8.43 -13.62 5.10
C GLN A 124 8.26 -13.61 3.57
N LYS A 125 7.06 -13.29 3.09
CA LYS A 125 6.77 -13.18 1.65
C LYS A 125 7.62 -12.10 0.97
N ARG A 126 7.75 -10.93 1.60
CA ARG A 126 8.59 -9.84 1.12
C ARG A 126 10.04 -10.28 0.94
N ASP A 127 10.60 -10.86 1.98
CA ASP A 127 12.02 -11.24 2.00
C ASP A 127 12.31 -12.33 0.98
N TYR A 128 11.41 -13.31 0.83
CA TYR A 128 11.48 -14.33 -0.20
C TYR A 128 11.41 -13.71 -1.61
N MET A 129 10.41 -12.88 -1.89
CA MET A 129 10.28 -12.23 -3.20
C MET A 129 11.49 -11.35 -3.52
N LEU A 130 11.99 -10.57 -2.57
CA LEU A 130 13.17 -9.72 -2.78
C LEU A 130 14.40 -10.54 -3.16
N ALA A 131 14.61 -11.68 -2.51
CA ALA A 131 15.73 -12.57 -2.83
C ALA A 131 15.63 -13.10 -4.27
N ARG A 132 14.43 -13.57 -4.69
CA ARG A 132 14.17 -14.08 -6.03
C ARG A 132 14.33 -12.99 -7.11
N LEU A 133 13.75 -11.81 -6.91
CA LEU A 133 13.84 -10.69 -7.85
C LEU A 133 15.29 -10.24 -8.05
N ARG A 134 16.05 -10.13 -6.96
CA ARG A 134 17.48 -9.79 -7.05
C ARG A 134 18.30 -10.81 -7.83
N ALA A 135 18.01 -12.08 -7.65
CA ALA A 135 18.66 -13.15 -8.42
C ALA A 135 18.37 -13.07 -9.93
N MET A 136 17.21 -12.53 -10.31
CA MET A 136 16.80 -12.28 -11.70
C MET A 136 17.32 -10.95 -12.27
N GLY A 137 18.09 -10.15 -11.52
CA GLY A 137 18.56 -8.84 -11.96
C GLY A 137 17.59 -7.67 -11.71
N ILE A 138 16.43 -7.91 -11.08
CA ILE A 138 15.45 -6.89 -10.73
C ILE A 138 15.79 -6.31 -9.35
N GLN A 139 16.05 -5.01 -9.30
CA GLN A 139 16.46 -4.34 -8.07
C GLN A 139 15.37 -3.34 -7.61
N PRO A 140 14.88 -3.43 -6.38
CA PRO A 140 14.11 -2.34 -5.81
C PRO A 140 15.06 -1.21 -5.39
N ASP A 141 14.67 0.04 -5.58
CA ASP A 141 15.46 1.20 -5.14
C ASP A 141 15.61 1.25 -3.61
N ALA A 142 14.63 0.70 -2.89
CA ALA A 142 14.66 0.56 -1.44
C ALA A 142 13.95 -0.73 -1.00
N GLN A 143 14.37 -1.28 0.13
CA GLN A 143 13.64 -2.39 0.75
C GLN A 143 12.30 -1.88 1.28
N PRO A 144 11.16 -2.47 0.88
CA PRO A 144 9.86 -2.07 1.39
C PRO A 144 9.77 -2.20 2.91
N GLY A 145 9.50 -1.08 3.59
CA GLY A 145 9.27 -1.04 5.03
C GLY A 145 7.80 -1.26 5.43
N GLY A 146 6.92 -1.38 4.45
CA GLY A 146 5.49 -1.57 4.65
C GLY A 146 4.79 -2.03 3.38
N THR A 147 3.45 -2.12 3.40
CA THR A 147 2.59 -2.61 2.32
C THR A 147 2.85 -4.07 1.93
N PHE A 148 2.31 -4.52 0.82
CA PHE A 148 2.62 -5.82 0.21
C PHE A 148 3.03 -5.67 -1.26
N TYR A 149 3.73 -4.58 -1.57
CA TYR A 149 4.24 -4.29 -2.91
C TYR A 149 5.74 -4.06 -2.91
N ILE A 150 6.38 -4.46 -4.01
CA ILE A 150 7.74 -4.08 -4.36
C ILE A 150 7.68 -3.13 -5.54
N TRP A 151 8.35 -2.00 -5.43
CA TRP A 151 8.60 -1.07 -6.52
C TRP A 151 9.90 -1.50 -7.19
N ALA A 152 9.76 -2.25 -8.26
CA ALA A 152 10.85 -2.94 -8.94
C ALA A 152 11.43 -2.08 -10.06
N ASN A 153 12.73 -1.85 -10.04
CA ASN A 153 13.48 -1.24 -11.12
C ASN A 153 13.95 -2.33 -12.09
N LEU A 154 13.51 -2.24 -13.34
CA LEU A 154 13.74 -3.20 -14.40
C LEU A 154 14.95 -2.85 -15.28
N ALA A 155 15.61 -1.70 -15.05
CA ALA A 155 16.68 -1.20 -15.92
C ALA A 155 17.87 -2.18 -16.09
N GLY A 156 18.01 -3.15 -15.18
CA GLY A 156 19.04 -4.20 -15.28
C GLY A 156 18.66 -5.40 -16.14
N LEU A 157 17.42 -5.45 -16.66
CA LEU A 157 16.97 -6.54 -17.52
C LEU A 157 17.34 -6.29 -18.99
N PRO A 158 17.43 -7.37 -19.81
CA PRO A 158 17.60 -7.23 -21.26
C PRO A 158 16.35 -6.59 -21.91
N GLU A 159 16.54 -5.94 -23.05
CA GLU A 159 15.41 -5.48 -23.87
C GLU A 159 14.60 -6.68 -24.41
N PRO A 160 13.26 -6.57 -24.48
CA PRO A 160 12.43 -5.41 -24.14
C PRO A 160 12.00 -5.37 -22.68
N LEU A 161 12.45 -6.28 -21.82
CA LEU A 161 11.97 -6.45 -20.44
C LEU A 161 12.40 -5.32 -19.49
N ASN A 162 13.30 -4.45 -19.89
CA ASN A 162 13.73 -3.26 -19.17
C ASN A 162 12.71 -2.10 -19.22
N ASP A 163 11.65 -2.20 -20.04
CA ASP A 163 10.48 -1.32 -20.04
C ASP A 163 9.33 -1.94 -19.25
N GLY A 164 8.67 -1.16 -18.40
CA GLY A 164 7.60 -1.64 -17.51
C GLY A 164 6.35 -2.11 -18.24
N LEU A 165 6.01 -1.48 -19.37
CA LEU A 165 4.84 -1.86 -20.16
C LEU A 165 5.10 -3.14 -20.97
N ASP A 166 6.30 -3.27 -21.54
CA ASP A 166 6.69 -4.48 -22.27
C ASP A 166 6.91 -5.65 -21.32
N PHE A 167 7.52 -5.42 -20.14
CA PHE A 167 7.59 -6.42 -19.07
C PHE A 167 6.20 -6.92 -18.64
N PHE A 168 5.20 -6.03 -18.56
CA PHE A 168 3.82 -6.43 -18.28
C PHE A 168 3.23 -7.29 -19.40
N LYS A 169 3.40 -6.90 -20.68
CA LYS A 169 2.86 -7.66 -21.82
C LYS A 169 3.46 -9.07 -21.91
N GLU A 170 4.79 -9.17 -21.81
CA GLU A 170 5.50 -10.44 -21.84
C GLU A 170 5.15 -11.31 -20.61
N GLY A 171 5.07 -10.69 -19.43
CA GLY A 171 4.62 -11.36 -18.20
C GLY A 171 3.19 -11.89 -18.30
N LEU A 172 2.29 -11.17 -18.96
CA LEU A 172 0.90 -11.58 -19.16
C LEU A 172 0.82 -12.85 -20.04
N ALA A 173 1.69 -12.97 -21.06
CA ALA A 173 1.81 -14.20 -21.86
C ALA A 173 2.25 -15.41 -21.00
N GLU A 174 3.04 -15.19 -19.96
CA GLU A 174 3.43 -16.20 -18.95
C GLU A 174 2.45 -16.31 -17.78
N LYS A 175 1.27 -15.67 -17.86
CA LYS A 175 0.20 -15.64 -16.84
C LYS A 175 0.62 -14.95 -15.53
N VAL A 176 1.51 -13.98 -15.62
CA VAL A 176 1.91 -13.12 -14.51
C VAL A 176 1.44 -11.70 -14.76
N ILE A 177 0.70 -11.13 -13.81
CA ILE A 177 0.22 -9.75 -13.87
C ILE A 177 1.06 -8.89 -12.94
N THR A 178 1.70 -7.88 -13.51
CA THR A 178 2.36 -6.79 -12.79
C THR A 178 1.70 -5.46 -13.13
N VAL A 179 2.08 -4.36 -12.49
CA VAL A 179 1.51 -3.06 -12.85
C VAL A 179 2.63 -2.13 -13.30
N PRO A 180 2.62 -1.71 -14.59
CA PRO A 180 3.64 -0.82 -15.13
C PRO A 180 3.76 0.48 -14.34
N GLY A 181 4.99 0.92 -14.13
CA GLY A 181 5.29 2.10 -13.33
C GLY A 181 4.72 3.40 -13.88
N ILE A 182 4.54 3.49 -15.19
CA ILE A 182 3.97 4.67 -15.85
C ILE A 182 2.58 5.05 -15.34
N PHE A 183 1.79 4.09 -14.81
CA PHE A 183 0.47 4.36 -14.24
C PHE A 183 0.52 5.05 -12.87
N PHE A 184 1.69 5.12 -12.25
CA PHE A 184 1.93 5.82 -10.98
C PHE A 184 2.66 7.15 -11.17
N ASP A 185 2.90 7.56 -12.42
CA ASP A 185 3.58 8.82 -12.71
C ASP A 185 2.59 9.99 -12.63
N VAL A 186 2.52 10.60 -11.45
CA VAL A 186 1.72 11.81 -11.24
C VAL A 186 2.39 12.97 -11.98
N ASN A 187 1.82 13.32 -13.13
CA ASN A 187 2.28 14.42 -13.97
C ASN A 187 1.12 15.36 -14.30
N PRO A 188 0.67 16.19 -13.32
CA PRO A 188 -0.47 17.08 -13.53
C PRO A 188 -0.18 18.06 -14.68
N GLU A 189 -1.21 18.26 -15.52
CA GLU A 189 -1.13 19.16 -16.69
C GLU A 189 0.01 18.82 -17.67
N GLN A 190 0.52 17.60 -17.63
CA GLN A 190 1.61 17.14 -18.50
C GLN A 190 2.85 18.08 -18.49
N ARG A 191 3.17 18.62 -17.33
CA ARG A 191 4.30 19.55 -17.14
C ARG A 191 5.67 18.95 -17.50
N ARG A 192 5.79 17.62 -17.49
CA ARG A 192 6.97 16.89 -17.91
C ARG A 192 6.71 16.19 -19.23
N ALA A 193 7.62 16.38 -20.18
CA ALA A 193 7.54 15.72 -21.49
C ALA A 193 7.86 14.21 -21.42
N LEU A 194 8.65 13.78 -20.40
CA LEU A 194 9.06 12.39 -20.23
C LEU A 194 8.49 11.82 -18.92
N GLY A 195 8.00 10.60 -18.98
CA GLY A 195 7.60 9.80 -17.82
C GLY A 195 8.84 9.44 -16.95
N ARG A 196 8.65 9.36 -15.63
CA ARG A 196 9.73 9.01 -14.69
C ARG A 196 9.89 7.52 -14.45
N TYR A 197 8.83 6.77 -14.66
CA TYR A 197 8.73 5.38 -14.19
C TYR A 197 8.53 4.37 -15.32
N GLY A 198 9.03 4.69 -16.52
CA GLY A 198 8.93 3.79 -17.69
C GLY A 198 9.59 2.43 -17.44
N ASN A 199 10.74 2.43 -16.77
CA ASN A 199 11.50 1.22 -16.44
C ASN A 199 11.15 0.62 -15.05
N TYR A 200 9.97 0.92 -14.50
CA TYR A 200 9.51 0.38 -13.22
C TYR A 200 8.27 -0.48 -13.36
N SER A 201 8.11 -1.40 -12.42
CA SER A 201 6.90 -2.18 -12.26
C SER A 201 6.57 -2.37 -10.77
N ARG A 202 5.28 -2.29 -10.42
CA ARG A 202 4.80 -2.67 -9.11
C ARG A 202 4.46 -4.16 -9.10
N ILE A 203 5.13 -4.92 -8.24
CA ILE A 203 4.93 -6.35 -8.06
C ILE A 203 4.37 -6.61 -6.67
N SER A 204 3.30 -7.43 -6.57
CA SER A 204 2.62 -7.72 -5.32
C SER A 204 3.10 -9.02 -4.70
N PHE A 205 3.39 -9.02 -3.39
CA PHE A 205 3.57 -10.23 -2.58
C PHE A 205 2.33 -10.54 -1.71
N GLY A 206 1.16 -10.03 -2.13
CA GLY A 206 -0.14 -10.30 -1.50
C GLY A 206 -0.61 -11.76 -1.55
N PRO A 207 -0.47 -12.48 -2.69
CA PRO A 207 -0.93 -13.85 -2.85
C PRO A 207 -0.34 -14.84 -1.85
N GLU A 208 -0.89 -16.06 -1.83
CA GLU A 208 -0.31 -17.17 -1.05
C GLU A 208 1.08 -17.55 -1.56
N MET A 209 1.89 -18.16 -0.67
CA MET A 209 3.31 -18.46 -0.95
C MET A 209 3.48 -19.32 -2.20
N ALA A 210 2.66 -20.37 -2.36
CA ALA A 210 2.71 -21.25 -3.53
C ALA A 210 2.36 -20.52 -4.86
N GLU A 211 1.53 -19.49 -4.81
CA GLU A 211 1.20 -18.66 -5.96
C GLU A 211 2.34 -17.69 -6.29
N LEU A 212 2.96 -17.11 -5.26
CA LEU A 212 4.17 -16.28 -5.42
C LEU A 212 5.31 -17.08 -6.07
N GLU A 213 5.54 -18.31 -5.60
CA GLU A 213 6.55 -19.20 -6.17
C GLU A 213 6.30 -19.46 -7.65
N ARG A 214 5.08 -19.86 -8.01
CA ARG A 214 4.71 -20.11 -9.43
C ARG A 214 4.89 -18.86 -10.30
N GLY A 215 4.47 -17.69 -9.79
CA GLY A 215 4.63 -16.42 -10.51
C GLY A 215 6.10 -16.03 -10.71
N LEU A 216 6.91 -16.19 -9.67
CA LEU A 216 8.35 -15.89 -9.75
C LEU A 216 9.08 -16.88 -10.66
N ASP A 217 8.73 -18.18 -10.65
CA ASP A 217 9.29 -19.17 -11.57
C ASP A 217 8.93 -18.85 -13.03
N ALA A 218 7.72 -18.32 -13.28
CA ALA A 218 7.32 -17.88 -14.60
C ALA A 218 8.12 -16.65 -15.07
N LEU A 219 8.35 -15.68 -14.20
CA LEU A 219 9.20 -14.52 -14.50
C LEU A 219 10.65 -14.92 -14.76
N GLU A 220 11.19 -15.85 -13.97
CA GLU A 220 12.56 -16.35 -14.16
C GLU A 220 12.73 -17.03 -15.52
N ARG A 221 11.75 -17.88 -15.91
CA ARG A 221 11.74 -18.48 -17.25
C ARG A 221 11.59 -17.45 -18.37
N LEU A 222 10.77 -16.42 -18.16
CA LEU A 222 10.63 -15.33 -19.11
C LEU A 222 11.95 -14.61 -19.34
N ILE A 223 12.61 -14.19 -18.26
CA ILE A 223 13.88 -13.45 -18.32
C ILE A 223 14.98 -14.31 -18.97
N ALA A 224 15.00 -15.62 -18.69
CA ALA A 224 15.98 -16.54 -19.28
C ALA A 224 15.81 -16.76 -20.79
N LYS A 225 14.70 -16.35 -21.40
CA LYS A 225 14.46 -16.43 -22.86
C LYS A 225 15.06 -15.24 -23.62
N HIS A 226 15.38 -14.17 -22.92
CA HIS A 226 15.92 -12.92 -23.47
C HIS A 226 17.38 -12.73 -23.07
#